data_f263e713d7ba1d1b46ece4c92d6e1a9c
#
_entry.id   f263e713d7ba1d1b46ece4c92d6e1a9c
#
_cell.length_a   1.000
_cell.length_b   1.000
_cell.length_c   1.000
_cell.angle_alpha   90.00
_cell.angle_beta   90.00
_cell.angle_gamma   90.00
#
_symmetry.space_group_name_H-M   'P 1'
#
loop_
_entity.id
_entity.type
_entity.pdbx_description
1 polymer ?
#
loop_
_entity_poly.entity_id
_entity_poly.type
_entity_poly.pdbx_seq_one_letter_code
_entity_poly.pdbx_strand_id
1 'polypeptide(L)'
;MAKKRPAETASRTVTPERAGRLHRLVRLLGAGSQTRSSLARRLRLDTRGFYRDLEFLRSTGLRIGVQGQRYFLQDPVKQALGKLPFPDPGLTLAEAMQLAKGRTPAHRKIKVIIEQITR
;
A
#
# COMPACT_ATOMS: atom_id res chain seq x y z
N MET A 1 -18.06 -15.17 -7.70
CA MET A 1 -17.71 -14.70 -7.38
C MET A 1 -16.73 -14.54 -7.31
N ALA A 2 -16.38 -14.80 -7.59
CA ALA A 2 -15.67 -14.63 -7.21
C ALA A 2 -14.99 -13.89 -7.22
N LYS A 3 -14.92 -13.71 -7.31
CA LYS A 3 -14.44 -13.02 -7.25
C LYS A 3 -13.76 -12.37 -6.75
N LYS A 4 -13.30 -12.52 -6.73
CA LYS A 4 -12.73 -11.65 -5.95
C LYS A 4 -11.28 -11.59 -5.84
N ARG A 5 -10.41 -12.47 -6.14
CA ARG A 5 -8.99 -12.43 -6.04
C ARG A 5 -8.33 -11.56 -7.02
N PRO A 6 -8.62 -11.68 -8.29
CA PRO A 6 -8.10 -10.72 -9.27
C PRO A 6 -8.56 -9.32 -8.93
N ALA A 7 -9.76 -9.22 -8.41
CA ALA A 7 -10.28 -7.94 -8.01
C ALA A 7 -9.44 -7.32 -6.91
N GLU A 8 -8.95 -8.17 -6.02
CA GLU A 8 -8.11 -7.67 -4.95
C GLU A 8 -6.82 -7.08 -5.46
N THR A 9 -6.25 -7.71 -6.48
CA THR A 9 -5.06 -7.16 -7.09
C THR A 9 -5.33 -5.78 -7.67
N ALA A 10 -6.44 -5.64 -8.36
CA ALA A 10 -6.82 -4.36 -8.92
C ALA A 10 -7.08 -3.33 -7.82
N SER A 11 -7.67 -3.75 -6.71
CA SER A 11 -7.98 -2.82 -5.63
C SER A 11 -6.74 -2.29 -4.95
N ARG A 12 -5.58 -2.88 -5.20
CA ARG A 12 -4.34 -2.39 -4.63
C ARG A 12 -3.65 -1.33 -5.46
N THR A 13 -4.25 -0.98 -6.59
CA THR A 13 -3.74 0.13 -7.39
C THR A 13 -4.05 1.43 -6.68
N VAL A 14 -3.05 2.27 -6.53
CA VAL A 14 -3.22 3.55 -5.83
C VAL A 14 -2.65 4.67 -6.68
N THR A 15 -3.17 5.87 -6.45
CA THR A 15 -2.60 7.06 -7.04
C THR A 15 -1.38 7.49 -6.24
N PRO A 16 -0.46 8.27 -6.83
CA PRO A 16 0.65 8.80 -6.05
C PRO A 16 0.19 9.61 -4.84
N GLU A 17 -0.89 10.34 -4.97
CA GLU A 17 -1.42 11.13 -3.85
C GLU A 17 -1.86 10.24 -2.70
N ARG A 18 -2.58 9.18 -3.01
CA ARG A 18 -3.02 8.27 -1.98
C ARG A 18 -1.85 7.50 -1.39
N ALA A 19 -0.91 7.08 -2.23
CA ALA A 19 0.28 6.38 -1.75
C ALA A 19 1.04 7.25 -0.74
N GLY A 20 1.16 8.55 -1.03
CA GLY A 20 1.82 9.47 -0.11
C GLY A 20 1.06 9.61 1.20
N ARG A 21 -0.27 9.65 1.13
CA ARG A 21 -1.07 9.74 2.34
C ARG A 21 -0.95 8.47 3.18
N LEU A 22 -0.98 7.30 2.54
CA LEU A 22 -0.81 6.04 3.25
C LEU A 22 0.56 5.95 3.90
N HIS A 23 1.57 6.43 3.21
CA HIS A 23 2.92 6.46 3.75
C HIS A 23 2.97 7.32 5.02
N ARG A 24 2.34 8.51 4.98
CA ARG A 24 2.30 9.37 6.15
C ARG A 24 1.53 8.72 7.30
N LEU A 25 0.42 8.04 6.99
CA LEU A 25 -0.37 7.37 8.02
C LEU A 25 0.46 6.31 8.74
N VAL A 26 1.18 5.48 7.99
CA VAL A 26 2.01 4.46 8.60
C VAL A 26 3.12 5.09 9.45
N ARG A 27 3.72 6.16 8.97
CA ARG A 27 4.76 6.83 9.75
C ARG A 27 4.22 7.43 11.04
N LEU A 28 3.04 8.03 10.98
CA LEU A 28 2.42 8.59 12.19
C LEU A 28 2.12 7.49 13.21
N LEU A 29 1.57 6.37 12.74
CA LEU A 29 1.28 5.25 13.63
C LEU A 29 2.55 4.64 14.20
N GLY A 30 3.62 4.65 13.44
CA GLY A 30 4.90 4.12 13.90
C GLY A 30 5.59 5.02 14.91
N ALA A 31 5.27 6.30 14.92
CA ALA A 31 5.86 7.24 15.87
C ALA A 31 5.19 7.14 17.25
N GLY A 32 3.99 6.57 17.32
CA GLY A 32 3.30 6.42 18.58
C GLY A 32 1.82 6.21 18.36
N SER A 33 1.11 5.76 19.38
CA SER A 33 -0.33 5.56 19.27
C SER A 33 -1.03 6.91 19.12
N GLN A 34 -2.12 6.93 18.34
CA GLN A 34 -2.83 8.17 18.08
C GLN A 34 -4.31 7.90 17.92
N THR A 35 -5.12 8.91 18.25
CA THR A 35 -6.56 8.79 18.09
C THR A 35 -6.95 8.97 16.64
N ARG A 36 -8.15 8.46 16.31
CA ARG A 36 -8.70 8.68 14.96
C ARG A 36 -8.80 10.16 14.63
N SER A 37 -9.26 10.96 15.59
CA SER A 37 -9.41 12.40 15.35
C SER A 37 -8.09 13.05 14.99
N SER A 38 -7.03 12.70 15.73
CA SER A 38 -5.72 13.28 15.48
C SER A 38 -5.22 12.88 14.09
N LEU A 39 -5.34 11.59 13.75
CA LEU A 39 -4.87 11.11 12.46
C LEU A 39 -5.66 11.72 11.32
N ALA A 40 -6.97 11.74 11.45
CA ALA A 40 -7.81 12.28 10.38
C ALA A 40 -7.51 13.75 10.14
N ARG A 41 -7.30 14.52 11.21
CA ARG A 41 -6.98 15.93 11.07
C ARG A 41 -5.64 16.13 10.37
N ARG A 42 -4.64 15.37 10.77
CA ARG A 42 -3.30 15.50 10.19
C ARG A 42 -3.27 15.10 8.73
N LEU A 43 -4.10 14.14 8.35
CA LEU A 43 -4.14 13.66 6.99
C LEU A 43 -5.22 14.32 6.15
N ARG A 44 -6.00 15.21 6.77
CA ARG A 44 -7.10 15.93 6.11
C ARG A 44 -8.11 14.96 5.53
N LEU A 45 -8.52 14.00 6.34
CA LEU A 45 -9.51 13.00 5.97
C LEU A 45 -10.75 13.15 6.82
N ASP A 46 -11.90 12.87 6.22
CA ASP A 46 -13.11 12.67 7.01
C ASP A 46 -13.10 11.26 7.61
N THR A 47 -14.13 10.97 8.39
CA THR A 47 -14.19 9.68 9.06
C THR A 47 -14.20 8.52 8.08
N ARG A 48 -14.98 8.65 7.01
CA ARG A 48 -15.08 7.59 6.01
C ARG A 48 -13.74 7.38 5.30
N GLY A 49 -13.06 8.45 4.94
CA GLY A 49 -11.75 8.36 4.30
C GLY A 49 -10.72 7.70 5.19
N PHE A 50 -10.76 8.04 6.48
CA PHE A 50 -9.85 7.44 7.44
C PHE A 50 -10.04 5.92 7.51
N TYR A 51 -11.29 5.47 7.65
CA TYR A 51 -11.54 4.03 7.76
C TYR A 51 -11.25 3.30 6.45
N ARG A 52 -11.46 3.95 5.32
CA ARG A 52 -11.12 3.34 4.03
C ARG A 52 -9.62 3.10 3.92
N ASP A 53 -8.82 4.09 4.31
CA ASP A 53 -7.37 3.93 4.27
C ASP A 53 -6.89 2.90 5.29
N LEU A 54 -7.50 2.90 6.48
CA LEU A 54 -7.16 1.92 7.51
C LEU A 54 -7.40 0.50 7.02
N GLU A 55 -8.58 0.26 6.44
CA GLU A 55 -8.92 -1.06 5.94
C GLU A 55 -8.02 -1.47 4.79
N PHE A 56 -7.68 -0.51 3.93
CA PHE A 56 -6.77 -0.80 2.83
C PHE A 56 -5.41 -1.27 3.37
N LEU A 57 -4.88 -0.57 4.37
CA LEU A 57 -3.61 -0.99 4.96
C LEU A 57 -3.69 -2.37 5.57
N ARG A 58 -4.79 -2.65 6.28
CA ARG A 58 -4.97 -3.99 6.85
C ARG A 58 -5.03 -5.06 5.77
N SER A 59 -5.61 -4.73 4.63
CA SER A 59 -5.69 -5.69 3.53
C SER A 59 -4.34 -6.00 2.91
N THR A 60 -3.35 -5.14 3.10
CA THR A 60 -1.99 -5.41 2.62
C THR A 60 -1.19 -6.25 3.60
N GLY A 61 -1.79 -6.62 4.72
CA GLY A 61 -1.11 -7.43 5.72
C GLY A 61 -0.52 -6.66 6.88
N LEU A 62 -0.73 -5.34 6.93
CA LEU A 62 -0.26 -4.56 8.08
C LEU A 62 -1.14 -4.82 9.29
N ARG A 63 -0.52 -4.96 10.44
CA ARG A 63 -1.24 -5.17 11.67
C ARG A 63 -1.33 -3.85 12.43
N ILE A 64 -2.54 -3.31 12.46
CA ILE A 64 -2.83 -2.06 13.14
C ILE A 64 -3.80 -2.36 14.25
N GLY A 65 -3.36 -2.15 15.49
CA GLY A 65 -4.16 -2.43 16.65
C GLY A 65 -4.89 -1.21 17.18
N VAL A 66 -5.86 -1.47 18.03
CA VAL A 66 -6.64 -0.43 18.68
C VAL A 66 -6.66 -0.75 20.17
N GLN A 67 -6.33 0.23 20.97
CA GLN A 67 -6.44 0.10 22.42
C GLN A 67 -7.13 1.34 22.95
N GLY A 68 -8.32 1.16 23.49
CA GLY A 68 -9.16 2.30 23.81
C GLY A 68 -9.56 2.98 22.54
N GLN A 69 -9.23 4.25 22.41
CA GLN A 69 -9.54 5.01 21.20
C GLN A 69 -8.28 5.34 20.40
N ARG A 70 -7.19 4.64 20.69
CA ARG A 70 -5.91 4.94 20.07
C ARG A 70 -5.50 3.80 19.17
N TYR A 71 -5.01 4.16 17.98
CA TYR A 71 -4.52 3.22 16.98
C TYR A 71 -3.00 3.16 17.07
N PHE A 72 -2.44 2.00 16.81
CA PHE A 72 -1.00 1.84 16.84
C PHE A 72 -0.58 0.76 15.86
N LEU A 73 0.66 0.87 15.40
CA LEU A 73 1.23 -0.08 14.46
C LEU A 73 1.89 -1.21 15.25
N GLN A 74 1.56 -2.45 14.90
CA GLN A 74 2.14 -3.62 15.56
C GLN A 74 3.40 -4.12 14.86
N ASP A 75 3.54 -3.80 13.58
CA ASP A 75 4.71 -4.19 12.80
C ASP A 75 5.83 -3.18 12.96
N PRO A 76 7.09 -3.61 12.77
CA PRO A 76 8.18 -2.62 12.67
C PRO A 76 7.90 -1.65 11.53
N VAL A 77 8.17 -0.38 11.77
CA VAL A 77 7.83 0.67 10.80
C VAL A 77 8.45 0.41 9.44
N LYS A 78 9.72 0.04 9.42
CA LYS A 78 10.42 -0.16 8.16
C LYS A 78 9.78 -1.28 7.33
N GLN A 79 9.39 -2.37 8.00
CA GLN A 79 8.71 -3.45 7.30
C GLN A 79 7.36 -3.02 6.80
N ALA A 80 6.62 -2.28 7.63
CA ALA A 80 5.30 -1.81 7.25
C ALA A 80 5.36 -0.90 6.03
N LEU A 81 6.31 0.03 6.01
CA LEU A 81 6.47 0.93 4.88
C LEU A 81 6.77 0.17 3.59
N GLY A 82 7.57 -0.90 3.69
CA GLY A 82 7.90 -1.70 2.53
C GLY A 82 6.75 -2.48 1.95
N LYS A 83 5.67 -2.66 2.71
CA LYS A 83 4.48 -3.38 2.22
C LYS A 83 3.50 -2.47 1.49
N LEU A 84 3.73 -1.17 1.48
CA LEU A 84 2.82 -0.25 0.82
C LEU A 84 2.84 -0.46 -0.69
N PRO A 85 1.69 -0.31 -1.35
CA PRO A 85 1.65 -0.48 -2.80
C PRO A 85 2.35 0.67 -3.49
N PHE A 86 2.93 0.37 -4.63
CA PHE A 86 3.61 1.36 -5.45
C PHE A 86 2.68 1.77 -6.59
N PRO A 87 2.49 3.07 -6.83
CA PRO A 87 1.63 3.49 -7.93
C PRO A 87 2.23 3.10 -9.28
N ASP A 88 1.36 2.93 -10.26
CA ASP A 88 1.79 2.62 -11.62
C ASP A 88 2.65 3.77 -12.15
N PRO A 89 3.93 3.54 -12.47
CA PRO A 89 4.79 4.61 -12.96
C PRO A 89 4.61 4.90 -14.44
N GLY A 90 3.72 4.17 -15.13
CA GLY A 90 3.49 4.43 -16.54
C GLY A 90 4.64 4.02 -17.43
N LEU A 91 5.29 2.92 -17.12
CA LEU A 91 6.43 2.46 -17.90
C LEU A 91 6.00 1.93 -19.25
N THR A 92 6.84 2.20 -20.27
CA THR A 92 6.68 1.52 -21.55
C THR A 92 7.22 0.10 -21.45
N LEU A 93 6.88 -0.71 -22.44
CA LEU A 93 7.41 -2.08 -22.49
C LEU A 93 8.94 -2.07 -22.51
N ALA A 94 9.53 -1.17 -23.29
CA ALA A 94 11.00 -1.09 -23.34
C ALA A 94 11.60 -0.77 -21.99
N GLU A 95 11.01 0.17 -21.26
CA GLU A 95 11.50 0.53 -19.94
C GLU A 95 11.32 -0.62 -18.95
N ALA A 96 10.19 -1.31 -19.01
CA ALA A 96 9.96 -2.45 -18.14
C ALA A 96 10.97 -3.57 -18.41
N MET A 97 11.31 -3.79 -19.68
CA MET A 97 12.28 -4.81 -20.04
C MET A 97 13.66 -4.47 -19.48
N GLN A 98 14.02 -3.18 -19.47
CA GLN A 98 15.27 -2.77 -18.84
C GLN A 98 15.28 -3.09 -17.36
N LEU A 99 14.18 -2.78 -16.66
CA LEU A 99 14.10 -3.01 -15.25
C LEU A 99 14.06 -4.50 -14.91
N ALA A 100 13.63 -5.34 -15.84
CA ALA A 100 13.44 -6.76 -15.56
C ALA A 100 14.74 -7.57 -15.64
N LYS A 101 15.88 -6.92 -15.81
CA LYS A 101 17.14 -7.63 -16.02
C LYS A 101 17.72 -8.24 -14.75
N GLY A 102 17.20 -7.89 -13.59
CA GLY A 102 17.72 -8.42 -12.34
C GLY A 102 17.15 -9.79 -11.98
N ARG A 103 17.50 -10.25 -10.78
CA ARG A 103 17.12 -11.58 -10.33
C ARG A 103 16.36 -11.61 -9.02
N THR A 104 15.99 -10.46 -8.50
CA THR A 104 15.22 -10.41 -7.26
C THR A 104 13.77 -10.80 -7.52
N PRO A 105 13.00 -11.08 -6.47
CA PRO A 105 11.56 -11.33 -6.66
C PRO A 105 10.85 -10.19 -7.38
N ALA A 106 11.25 -8.94 -7.15
CA ALA A 106 10.65 -7.81 -7.84
C ALA A 106 10.88 -7.89 -9.34
N HIS A 107 12.10 -8.23 -9.75
CA HIS A 107 12.41 -8.40 -11.17
C HIS A 107 11.59 -9.53 -11.77
N ARG A 108 11.43 -10.64 -11.04
CA ARG A 108 10.64 -11.76 -11.55
C ARG A 108 9.18 -11.38 -11.75
N LYS A 109 8.62 -10.56 -10.88
CA LYS A 109 7.24 -10.10 -11.05
C LYS A 109 7.07 -9.33 -12.35
N ILE A 110 8.03 -8.47 -12.67
CA ILE A 110 7.99 -7.71 -13.91
C ILE A 110 8.12 -8.63 -15.09
N LYS A 111 9.03 -9.61 -15.03
CA LYS A 111 9.23 -10.55 -16.13
C LYS A 111 7.97 -11.33 -16.46
N VAL A 112 7.22 -11.73 -15.43
CA VAL A 112 5.98 -12.48 -15.67
C VAL A 112 5.00 -11.65 -16.50
N ILE A 113 4.86 -10.37 -16.16
CA ILE A 113 3.96 -9.50 -16.89
C ILE A 113 4.44 -9.30 -18.32
N ILE A 114 5.74 -9.10 -18.50
CA ILE A 114 6.31 -8.95 -19.84
C ILE A 114 6.02 -10.20 -20.68
N GLU A 115 6.19 -11.37 -20.11
CA GLU A 115 5.93 -12.62 -20.84
C GLU A 115 4.47 -12.73 -21.26
N GLN A 116 3.56 -12.29 -20.41
CA GLN A 116 2.14 -12.31 -20.76
C GLN A 116 1.82 -11.38 -21.92
N ILE A 117 2.52 -10.25 -22.00
CA ILE A 117 2.29 -9.29 -23.06
C ILE A 117 2.92 -9.74 -24.37
N THR A 118 4.09 -10.33 -24.31
CA THR A 118 4.87 -10.66 -25.50
C THR A 118 4.65 -12.07 -26.01
N ARG A 119 3.77 -12.82 -25.36
CA ARG A 119 3.50 -14.21 -25.74
C ARG A 119 2.81 -14.35 -27.07
#